data_a2924d6a8da61b0f8977a936a82856d2
#
_entry.id   a2924d6a8da61b0f8977a936a82856d2
#
_cell.length_a   1.000
_cell.length_b   1.000
_cell.length_c   1.000
_cell.angle_alpha   90.00
_cell.angle_beta   90.00
_cell.angle_gamma   90.00
#
_symmetry.space_group_name_H-M   'P 1'
#
loop_
_entity.id
_entity.type
_entity.pdbx_description
1 polymer ?
#
loop_
_entity_poly.entity_id
_entity_poly.type
_entity_poly.pdbx_seq_one_letter_code
_entity_poly.pdbx_strand_id
1 'polypeptide(L)'
;MPFTNRLVKRGSMIDTIFNAGAGLVSADWWVNGAWPVLWVLIKIVVLVAPLMGAVAYLTLWERKLISWIQNRIGPNRVGPMGLLQPIADAMKLLTKEVLAPAAANKELFFLGPVLTIMPALAAWVVVPFGPDVALANINAGLLFLMAIVSLEVYGVVIAGWASNSKYPFLAALRASAQMVSYELAMGFCLIIVMMVSASMNLSEIVMGQDKGMFVDKGWNFMSWNWLPLLPIFVIYFISGLAETNRHPFDVVEGESEIVAGHMVEYSGMSYAMFYLAEYANMWLISILCTVLFLGGWLSPIDNAVFNAVPGWIWLGLKTFAVVTMFIWVRATFPRYRYDQIMRLGWKIFIPVTLLWLVVIAVWMQTPWNIWN
;
A
#
# COMPACT_ATOMS: atom_id res chain seq x y z
N MET A 1 4.79 -14.80 35.27
CA MET A 1 4.25 -13.44 35.30
C MET A 1 5.28 -12.45 35.82
N PRO A 2 6.27 -12.00 35.05
CA PRO A 2 6.89 -10.71 35.32
C PRO A 2 7.18 -9.87 34.04
N PHE A 3 6.50 -10.13 32.91
CA PHE A 3 6.77 -9.39 31.66
C PHE A 3 5.83 -8.21 31.42
N THR A 4 4.71 -8.10 32.12
CA THR A 4 3.69 -7.06 31.89
C THR A 4 4.04 -5.70 32.51
N ASN A 5 5.06 -5.57 33.36
CA ASN A 5 5.36 -4.32 34.06
C ASN A 5 6.50 -3.48 33.43
N ARG A 6 7.12 -3.89 32.33
CA ARG A 6 8.15 -3.08 31.66
C ARG A 6 7.64 -2.27 30.48
N LEU A 7 6.45 -2.54 29.97
CA LEU A 7 5.88 -1.86 28.79
C LEU A 7 5.17 -0.54 29.14
N VAL A 8 4.85 -0.29 30.41
CA VAL A 8 4.12 0.92 30.84
C VAL A 8 5.05 2.12 31.12
N LYS A 9 6.37 1.98 31.08
CA LYS A 9 7.35 3.03 31.44
C LYS A 9 8.29 3.52 30.35
N ARG A 10 8.05 3.21 29.10
CA ARG A 10 8.69 3.93 27.97
C ARG A 10 7.64 4.85 27.35
N GLY A 11 7.55 6.08 27.88
CA GLY A 11 7.04 7.17 27.07
C GLY A 11 7.76 7.08 25.73
N SER A 12 7.02 7.03 24.62
CA SER A 12 7.62 6.81 23.30
C SER A 12 8.69 7.89 23.09
N MET A 13 9.74 7.61 22.35
CA MET A 13 10.73 8.63 21.95
C MET A 13 10.01 9.86 21.38
N ILE A 14 8.88 9.66 20.74
CA ILE A 14 7.96 10.65 20.21
C ILE A 14 7.39 11.54 21.31
N ASP A 15 6.92 10.97 22.42
CA ASP A 15 6.39 11.76 23.55
C ASP A 15 7.49 12.57 24.23
N THR A 16 8.70 12.05 24.29
CA THR A 16 9.86 12.78 24.83
C THR A 16 10.19 14.00 23.95
N ILE A 17 10.19 13.84 22.63
CA ILE A 17 10.43 14.94 21.67
C ILE A 17 9.28 15.95 21.71
N PHE A 18 8.02 15.48 21.82
CA PHE A 18 6.85 16.35 21.94
C PHE A 18 6.95 17.24 23.20
N ASN A 19 7.25 16.63 24.35
CA ASN A 19 7.38 17.36 25.61
C ASN A 19 8.57 18.31 25.62
N ALA A 20 9.69 17.95 25.01
CA ALA A 20 10.84 18.82 24.85
C ALA A 20 10.50 20.06 24.01
N GLY A 21 9.78 19.89 22.90
CA GLY A 21 9.33 20.99 22.05
C GLY A 21 8.31 21.90 22.73
N ALA A 22 7.37 21.32 23.48
CA ALA A 22 6.40 22.07 24.27
C ALA A 22 7.06 22.91 25.39
N GLY A 23 8.16 22.42 25.97
CA GLY A 23 8.91 23.11 27.00
C GLY A 23 9.78 24.28 26.53
N LEU A 24 10.00 24.44 25.22
CA LEU A 24 10.83 25.52 24.67
C LEU A 24 10.19 26.92 24.80
N VAL A 25 8.85 26.99 24.87
CA VAL A 25 8.11 28.26 25.00
C VAL A 25 6.96 28.05 25.99
N SER A 26 6.97 28.80 27.10
CA SER A 26 6.02 28.64 28.20
C SER A 26 4.67 29.35 28.02
N ALA A 27 4.35 29.86 26.85
CA ALA A 27 3.07 30.51 26.59
C ALA A 27 1.95 29.44 26.39
N ASP A 28 0.84 29.56 27.12
CA ASP A 28 -0.27 28.60 27.08
C ASP A 28 -0.84 28.40 25.65
N TRP A 29 -0.91 29.46 24.84
CA TRP A 29 -1.35 29.37 23.46
C TRP A 29 -0.42 28.56 22.59
N TRP A 30 0.91 28.56 22.90
CA TRP A 30 1.88 27.75 22.20
C TRP A 30 1.72 26.28 22.56
N VAL A 31 1.74 25.96 23.85
CA VAL A 31 1.70 24.58 24.34
C VAL A 31 0.38 23.87 23.99
N ASN A 32 -0.75 24.57 24.17
CA ASN A 32 -2.07 23.97 24.00
C ASN A 32 -2.71 24.23 22.62
N GLY A 33 -2.19 25.17 21.85
CA GLY A 33 -2.74 25.52 20.53
C GLY A 33 -1.78 25.24 19.37
N ALA A 34 -0.71 26.01 19.27
CA ALA A 34 0.16 25.97 18.10
C ALA A 34 1.08 24.74 18.05
N TRP A 35 1.65 24.34 19.18
CA TRP A 35 2.59 23.22 19.22
C TRP A 35 2.00 21.88 18.83
N PRO A 36 0.82 21.44 19.31
CA PRO A 36 0.19 20.21 18.88
C PRO A 36 -0.06 20.15 17.37
N VAL A 37 -0.51 21.27 16.78
CA VAL A 37 -0.74 21.36 15.32
C VAL A 37 0.58 21.26 14.57
N LEU A 38 1.60 22.01 14.97
CA LEU A 38 2.93 21.95 14.36
C LEU A 38 3.53 20.53 14.45
N TRP A 39 3.36 19.88 15.60
CA TRP A 39 3.85 18.53 15.81
C TRP A 39 3.17 17.51 14.88
N VAL A 40 1.86 17.62 14.67
CA VAL A 40 1.15 16.80 13.69
C VAL A 40 1.67 17.05 12.28
N LEU A 41 1.88 18.31 11.90
CA LEU A 41 2.45 18.66 10.58
C LEU A 41 3.86 18.08 10.40
N ILE A 42 4.71 18.16 11.42
CA ILE A 42 6.05 17.55 11.38
C ILE A 42 5.94 16.04 11.18
N LYS A 43 5.07 15.34 11.90
CA LYS A 43 4.84 13.90 11.73
C LYS A 43 4.39 13.55 10.30
N ILE A 44 3.48 14.35 9.73
CA ILE A 44 3.02 14.16 8.35
C ILE A 44 4.19 14.32 7.37
N VAL A 45 5.00 15.36 7.51
CA VAL A 45 6.15 15.58 6.63
C VAL A 45 7.18 14.47 6.77
N VAL A 46 7.48 14.01 7.99
CA VAL A 46 8.41 12.90 8.27
C VAL A 46 7.92 11.59 7.66
N LEU A 47 6.60 11.38 7.56
CA LEU A 47 6.02 10.22 6.90
C LEU A 47 6.02 10.37 5.37
N VAL A 48 5.48 11.49 4.87
CA VAL A 48 5.22 11.67 3.43
C VAL A 48 6.50 11.90 2.64
N ALA A 49 7.50 12.62 3.17
CA ALA A 49 8.71 12.91 2.41
C ALA A 49 9.54 11.65 2.07
N PRO A 50 9.83 10.73 3.02
CA PRO A 50 10.48 9.46 2.67
C PRO A 50 9.63 8.58 1.75
N LEU A 51 8.29 8.58 1.93
CA LEU A 51 7.38 7.84 1.07
C LEU A 51 7.46 8.34 -0.38
N MET A 52 7.40 9.65 -0.60
CA MET A 52 7.55 10.25 -1.93
C MET A 52 8.91 9.92 -2.54
N GLY A 53 9.96 9.91 -1.74
CA GLY A 53 11.27 9.42 -2.15
C GLY A 53 11.24 7.95 -2.57
N ALA A 54 10.63 7.08 -1.78
CA ALA A 54 10.49 5.66 -2.09
C ALA A 54 9.68 5.43 -3.37
N VAL A 55 8.58 6.18 -3.56
CA VAL A 55 7.76 6.17 -4.78
C VAL A 55 8.59 6.59 -6.01
N ALA A 56 9.36 7.67 -5.91
CA ALA A 56 10.23 8.13 -7.00
C ALA A 56 11.31 7.09 -7.35
N TYR A 57 11.99 6.53 -6.37
CA TYR A 57 13.02 5.50 -6.61
C TYR A 57 12.44 4.15 -7.05
N LEU A 58 11.16 3.85 -6.75
CA LEU A 58 10.51 2.67 -7.27
C LEU A 58 10.40 2.70 -8.80
N THR A 59 10.18 3.85 -9.41
CA THR A 59 10.17 3.99 -10.88
C THR A 59 11.52 3.64 -11.50
N LEU A 60 12.62 4.02 -10.84
CA LEU A 60 13.98 3.65 -11.27
C LEU A 60 14.22 2.15 -11.09
N TRP A 61 13.81 1.60 -9.93
CA TRP A 61 13.95 0.17 -9.65
C TRP A 61 13.22 -0.68 -10.69
N GLU A 62 11.99 -0.31 -11.01
CA GLU A 62 11.19 -0.98 -12.02
C GLU A 62 11.88 -0.99 -13.38
N ARG A 63 12.35 0.17 -13.86
CA ARG A 63 13.05 0.28 -15.14
C ARG A 63 14.33 -0.55 -15.17
N LYS A 64 15.07 -0.62 -14.06
CA LYS A 64 16.29 -1.43 -13.95
C LYS A 64 15.99 -2.91 -13.91
N LEU A 65 15.04 -3.34 -13.08
CA LEU A 65 14.69 -4.74 -12.92
C LEU A 65 14.16 -5.33 -14.24
N ILE A 66 13.25 -4.63 -14.91
CA ILE A 66 12.75 -5.05 -16.22
C ILE A 66 13.89 -5.12 -17.25
N SER A 67 14.81 -4.16 -17.22
CA SER A 67 15.97 -4.16 -18.12
C SER A 67 16.87 -5.37 -17.89
N TRP A 68 17.12 -5.75 -16.65
CA TRP A 68 17.93 -6.93 -16.32
C TRP A 68 17.24 -8.23 -16.75
N ILE A 69 15.92 -8.34 -16.56
CA ILE A 69 15.13 -9.49 -17.03
C ILE A 69 15.20 -9.58 -18.56
N GLN A 70 15.20 -8.45 -19.26
CA GLN A 70 15.32 -8.37 -20.73
C GLN A 70 16.77 -8.38 -21.24
N ASN A 71 17.75 -8.65 -20.37
CA ASN A 71 19.18 -8.69 -20.68
C ASN A 71 19.71 -7.40 -21.35
N ARG A 72 19.24 -6.24 -20.86
CA ARG A 72 19.68 -4.91 -21.33
C ARG A 72 20.03 -3.99 -20.16
N ILE A 73 20.79 -2.93 -20.44
CA ILE A 73 21.14 -1.92 -19.44
C ILE A 73 19.98 -0.93 -19.30
N GLY A 74 19.49 -0.75 -18.07
CA GLY A 74 18.49 0.26 -17.74
C GLY A 74 19.05 1.69 -17.70
N PRO A 75 18.30 2.68 -17.17
CA PRO A 75 18.75 4.07 -17.07
C PRO A 75 20.10 4.16 -16.34
N ASN A 76 21.13 4.72 -16.98
CA ASN A 76 22.48 4.83 -16.42
C ASN A 76 23.19 6.16 -16.72
N ARG A 77 22.55 7.07 -17.49
CA ARG A 77 23.18 8.31 -17.98
C ARG A 77 23.01 9.51 -17.05
N VAL A 78 21.88 9.61 -16.38
CA VAL A 78 21.55 10.76 -15.50
C VAL A 78 22.06 10.47 -14.10
N GLY A 79 23.20 11.02 -13.77
CA GLY A 79 23.92 10.78 -12.50
C GLY A 79 24.59 9.39 -12.43
N PRO A 80 25.26 9.10 -11.30
CA PRO A 80 25.91 7.80 -11.11
C PRO A 80 24.89 6.67 -11.20
N MET A 81 25.07 5.73 -12.14
CA MET A 81 24.17 4.58 -12.34
C MET A 81 22.70 4.94 -12.57
N GLY A 82 22.39 6.19 -13.01
CA GLY A 82 21.02 6.64 -13.26
C GLY A 82 20.23 7.05 -12.00
N LEU A 83 20.88 7.24 -10.85
CA LEU A 83 20.20 7.59 -9.59
C LEU A 83 19.45 8.93 -9.62
N LEU A 84 19.87 9.87 -10.47
CA LEU A 84 19.19 11.16 -10.62
C LEU A 84 18.04 11.13 -11.64
N GLN A 85 17.78 9.99 -12.28
CA GLN A 85 16.70 9.88 -13.27
C GLN A 85 15.30 10.23 -12.70
N PRO A 86 14.89 9.77 -11.51
CA PRO A 86 13.60 10.14 -10.93
C PRO A 86 13.47 11.64 -10.71
N ILE A 87 14.55 12.30 -10.31
CA ILE A 87 14.57 13.77 -10.12
C ILE A 87 14.41 14.49 -11.46
N ALA A 88 15.10 14.03 -12.50
CA ALA A 88 14.96 14.59 -13.84
C ALA A 88 13.53 14.41 -14.39
N ASP A 89 12.92 13.25 -14.16
CA ASP A 89 11.54 12.97 -14.56
C ASP A 89 10.55 13.87 -13.79
N ALA A 90 10.75 14.06 -12.49
CA ALA A 90 9.94 14.97 -11.67
C ALA A 90 10.08 16.44 -12.13
N MET A 91 11.30 16.92 -12.37
CA MET A 91 11.54 18.26 -12.88
C MET A 91 10.89 18.50 -14.24
N LYS A 92 10.95 17.51 -15.13
CA LYS A 92 10.28 17.57 -16.43
C LYS A 92 8.77 17.75 -16.28
N LEU A 93 8.12 16.98 -15.38
CA LEU A 93 6.68 17.05 -15.17
C LEU A 93 6.25 18.36 -14.46
N LEU A 94 7.08 18.89 -13.57
CA LEU A 94 6.85 20.17 -12.90
C LEU A 94 6.92 21.37 -13.87
N THR A 95 7.85 21.33 -14.82
CA THR A 95 8.05 22.42 -15.81
C THR A 95 7.14 22.28 -17.03
N LYS A 96 6.51 21.13 -17.23
CA LYS A 96 5.61 20.90 -18.35
C LYS A 96 4.29 21.64 -18.14
N GLU A 97 3.79 22.27 -19.18
CA GLU A 97 2.51 22.97 -19.18
C GLU A 97 1.34 22.04 -18.89
N VAL A 98 0.45 22.46 -17.99
CA VAL A 98 -0.78 21.75 -17.66
C VAL A 98 -1.88 22.22 -18.58
N LEU A 99 -2.29 21.36 -19.50
CA LEU A 99 -3.33 21.62 -20.50
C LEU A 99 -4.64 20.98 -20.05
N ALA A 100 -5.73 21.74 -20.11
CA ALA A 100 -7.08 21.22 -19.95
C ALA A 100 -7.81 21.33 -21.30
N PRO A 101 -8.50 20.28 -21.78
CA PRO A 101 -9.28 20.33 -23.01
C PRO A 101 -10.35 21.44 -22.96
N ALA A 102 -10.60 22.10 -24.08
CA ALA A 102 -11.57 23.22 -24.14
C ALA A 102 -13.00 22.80 -23.76
N ALA A 103 -13.37 21.54 -24.06
CA ALA A 103 -14.68 20.98 -23.77
C ALA A 103 -14.77 20.29 -22.38
N ALA A 104 -13.67 20.24 -21.62
CA ALA A 104 -13.64 19.62 -20.29
C ALA A 104 -14.25 20.53 -19.21
N ASN A 105 -14.84 19.92 -18.19
CA ASN A 105 -15.21 20.63 -16.98
C ASN A 105 -13.95 20.86 -16.14
N LYS A 106 -13.44 22.09 -16.14
CA LYS A 106 -12.13 22.44 -15.54
C LYS A 106 -12.06 22.14 -14.04
N GLU A 107 -13.12 22.39 -13.28
CA GLU A 107 -13.13 22.19 -11.83
C GLU A 107 -13.02 20.68 -11.51
N LEU A 108 -13.84 19.86 -12.12
CA LEU A 108 -13.81 18.41 -11.92
C LEU A 108 -12.54 17.77 -12.52
N PHE A 109 -12.01 18.37 -13.61
CA PHE A 109 -10.78 17.91 -14.23
C PHE A 109 -9.58 18.02 -13.30
N PHE A 110 -9.45 19.11 -12.54
CA PHE A 110 -8.39 19.25 -11.55
C PHE A 110 -8.68 18.54 -10.22
N LEU A 111 -9.96 18.29 -9.91
CA LEU A 111 -10.35 17.55 -8.72
C LEU A 111 -9.99 16.05 -8.82
N GLY A 112 -10.08 15.45 -10.02
CA GLY A 112 -9.79 14.02 -10.25
C GLY A 112 -8.44 13.58 -9.69
N PRO A 113 -7.31 14.16 -10.13
CA PRO A 113 -5.98 13.82 -9.63
C PRO A 113 -5.82 14.01 -8.10
N VAL A 114 -6.48 15.02 -7.53
CA VAL A 114 -6.44 15.28 -6.08
C VAL A 114 -7.17 14.16 -5.32
N LEU A 115 -8.33 13.72 -5.83
CA LEU A 115 -9.11 12.64 -5.22
C LEU A 115 -8.43 11.27 -5.34
N THR A 116 -7.50 11.08 -6.27
CA THR A 116 -6.70 9.84 -6.34
C THR A 116 -5.50 9.88 -5.40
N ILE A 117 -4.72 10.96 -5.37
CA ILE A 117 -3.51 11.01 -4.56
C ILE A 117 -3.80 11.20 -3.06
N MET A 118 -4.86 11.92 -2.70
CA MET A 118 -5.18 12.21 -1.30
C MET A 118 -5.48 10.93 -0.49
N PRO A 119 -6.34 9.99 -0.97
CA PRO A 119 -6.56 8.73 -0.29
C PRO A 119 -5.30 7.85 -0.23
N ALA A 120 -4.55 7.77 -1.33
CA ALA A 120 -3.30 7.01 -1.39
C ALA A 120 -2.29 7.44 -0.32
N LEU A 121 -2.19 8.73 -0.01
CA LEU A 121 -1.34 9.24 1.06
C LEU A 121 -1.99 9.11 2.45
N ALA A 122 -3.31 9.34 2.56
CA ALA A 122 -4.01 9.27 3.84
C ALA A 122 -4.05 7.85 4.43
N ALA A 123 -4.07 6.83 3.61
CA ALA A 123 -4.05 5.44 4.05
C ALA A 123 -2.80 5.09 4.89
N TRP A 124 -1.68 5.77 4.67
CA TRP A 124 -0.44 5.56 5.42
C TRP A 124 -0.49 6.00 6.88
N VAL A 125 -1.50 6.77 7.28
CA VAL A 125 -1.67 7.25 8.66
C VAL A 125 -1.80 6.10 9.67
N VAL A 126 -2.43 4.99 9.27
CA VAL A 126 -2.68 3.82 10.15
C VAL A 126 -1.66 2.71 9.97
N VAL A 127 -0.73 2.81 9.03
CA VAL A 127 0.30 1.79 8.78
C VAL A 127 1.35 1.82 9.89
N PRO A 128 1.54 0.72 10.63
CA PRO A 128 2.55 0.65 11.68
C PRO A 128 3.93 0.30 11.10
N PHE A 129 4.95 1.06 11.50
CA PHE A 129 6.35 0.81 11.16
C PHE A 129 7.12 0.06 12.26
N GLY A 130 6.50 -0.15 13.41
CA GLY A 130 7.04 -0.84 14.58
C GLY A 130 5.99 -0.97 15.66
N PRO A 131 6.31 -1.62 16.80
CA PRO A 131 5.35 -1.88 17.88
C PRO A 131 4.61 -0.63 18.37
N ASP A 132 5.34 0.51 18.48
CA ASP A 132 4.81 1.79 18.97
C ASP A 132 5.01 2.93 17.96
N VAL A 133 5.30 2.60 16.70
CA VAL A 133 5.62 3.57 15.65
C VAL A 133 4.53 3.53 14.60
N ALA A 134 3.40 4.16 14.91
CA ALA A 134 2.35 4.48 13.95
C ALA A 134 2.01 5.98 14.06
N LEU A 135 1.58 6.61 12.97
CA LEU A 135 1.14 8.01 13.04
C LEU A 135 -0.15 8.13 13.88
N ALA A 136 -1.09 7.21 13.63
CA ALA A 136 -2.30 7.04 14.42
C ALA A 136 -2.56 5.55 14.66
N ASN A 137 -2.49 5.13 15.92
CA ASN A 137 -2.84 3.77 16.33
C ASN A 137 -4.34 3.72 16.63
N ILE A 138 -5.13 3.28 15.64
CA ILE A 138 -6.60 3.24 15.72
C ILE A 138 -7.04 1.79 15.83
N ASN A 139 -7.92 1.47 16.78
CA ASN A 139 -8.45 0.10 16.94
C ASN A 139 -9.22 -0.40 15.70
N ALA A 140 -9.80 0.50 14.91
CA ALA A 140 -10.45 0.21 13.64
C ALA A 140 -9.55 0.55 12.42
N GLY A 141 -8.22 0.41 12.55
CA GLY A 141 -7.26 0.84 11.53
C GLY A 141 -7.48 0.18 10.18
N LEU A 142 -7.79 -1.11 10.17
CA LEU A 142 -8.07 -1.86 8.94
C LEU A 142 -9.35 -1.37 8.23
N LEU A 143 -10.40 -1.08 8.99
CA LEU A 143 -11.64 -0.53 8.43
C LEU A 143 -11.44 0.88 7.87
N PHE A 144 -10.69 1.74 8.59
CA PHE A 144 -10.31 3.07 8.12
C PHE A 144 -9.56 2.99 6.79
N LEU A 145 -8.61 2.07 6.68
CA LEU A 145 -7.81 1.88 5.50
C LEU A 145 -8.67 1.52 4.29
N MET A 146 -9.55 0.53 4.43
CA MET A 146 -10.48 0.14 3.36
C MET A 146 -11.37 1.31 2.93
N ALA A 147 -11.92 2.06 3.90
CA ALA A 147 -12.79 3.20 3.60
C ALA A 147 -12.04 4.33 2.83
N ILE A 148 -10.78 4.57 3.15
CA ILE A 148 -9.98 5.60 2.48
C ILE A 148 -9.58 5.16 1.07
N VAL A 149 -9.14 3.91 0.91
CA VAL A 149 -8.72 3.38 -0.41
C VAL A 149 -9.90 3.37 -1.38
N SER A 150 -11.11 3.01 -0.91
CA SER A 150 -12.34 3.04 -1.74
C SER A 150 -12.65 4.42 -2.33
N LEU A 151 -12.21 5.51 -1.71
CA LEU A 151 -12.41 6.86 -2.24
C LEU A 151 -11.59 7.14 -3.52
N GLU A 152 -10.51 6.41 -3.76
CA GLU A 152 -9.67 6.59 -4.94
C GLU A 152 -10.41 6.29 -6.25
N VAL A 153 -11.31 5.31 -6.22
CA VAL A 153 -12.15 4.93 -7.37
C VAL A 153 -12.92 6.14 -7.92
N TYR A 154 -13.42 7.01 -7.03
CA TYR A 154 -14.14 8.23 -7.43
C TYR A 154 -13.22 9.20 -8.17
N GLY A 155 -11.95 9.30 -7.80
CA GLY A 155 -10.98 10.12 -8.50
C GLY A 155 -10.81 9.70 -9.97
N VAL A 156 -10.72 8.40 -10.22
CA VAL A 156 -10.62 7.81 -11.57
C VAL A 156 -11.89 8.06 -12.38
N VAL A 157 -13.07 7.83 -11.77
CA VAL A 157 -14.37 8.06 -12.44
C VAL A 157 -14.55 9.52 -12.83
N ILE A 158 -14.30 10.44 -11.89
CA ILE A 158 -14.43 11.88 -12.12
C ILE A 158 -13.45 12.35 -13.17
N ALA A 159 -12.20 11.87 -13.15
CA ALA A 159 -11.19 12.24 -14.13
C ALA A 159 -11.60 11.87 -15.56
N GLY A 160 -12.08 10.64 -15.76
CA GLY A 160 -12.55 10.20 -17.06
C GLY A 160 -13.80 10.94 -17.54
N TRP A 161 -14.73 11.23 -16.65
CA TRP A 161 -15.96 11.97 -16.98
C TRP A 161 -15.68 13.44 -17.28
N ALA A 162 -14.87 14.11 -16.46
CA ALA A 162 -14.53 15.52 -16.59
C ALA A 162 -13.77 15.83 -17.89
N SER A 163 -13.04 14.86 -18.42
CA SER A 163 -12.28 14.99 -19.69
C SER A 163 -13.17 15.19 -20.91
N ASN A 164 -14.47 14.86 -20.84
CA ASN A 164 -15.46 14.95 -21.92
C ASN A 164 -14.96 14.33 -23.24
N SER A 165 -14.23 13.22 -23.16
CA SER A 165 -13.68 12.47 -24.29
C SER A 165 -14.12 11.01 -24.21
N LYS A 166 -14.33 10.35 -25.35
CA LYS A 166 -14.86 8.98 -25.42
C LYS A 166 -13.91 7.96 -24.78
N TYR A 167 -12.61 8.06 -25.06
CA TYR A 167 -11.63 7.09 -24.55
C TYR A 167 -11.42 7.18 -23.05
N PRO A 168 -11.18 8.36 -22.44
CA PRO A 168 -11.08 8.48 -20.99
C PRO A 168 -12.34 8.02 -20.25
N PHE A 169 -13.52 8.33 -20.79
CA PHE A 169 -14.77 7.91 -20.16
C PHE A 169 -14.94 6.38 -20.13
N LEU A 170 -14.71 5.71 -21.26
CA LEU A 170 -14.78 4.24 -21.35
C LEU A 170 -13.69 3.58 -20.47
N ALA A 171 -12.50 4.15 -20.43
CA ALA A 171 -11.41 3.67 -19.58
C ALA A 171 -11.75 3.79 -18.09
N ALA A 172 -12.30 4.92 -17.67
CA ALA A 172 -12.70 5.14 -16.29
C ALA A 172 -13.79 4.16 -15.82
N LEU A 173 -14.78 3.86 -16.68
CA LEU A 173 -15.80 2.85 -16.38
C LEU A 173 -15.21 1.44 -16.24
N ARG A 174 -14.27 1.07 -17.10
CA ARG A 174 -13.59 -0.24 -17.01
C ARG A 174 -12.68 -0.32 -15.78
N ALA A 175 -11.94 0.75 -15.48
CA ALA A 175 -11.09 0.86 -14.31
C ALA A 175 -11.89 0.73 -13.02
N SER A 176 -12.94 1.52 -12.87
CA SER A 176 -13.77 1.49 -11.66
C SER A 176 -14.43 0.14 -11.44
N ALA A 177 -14.94 -0.50 -12.48
CA ALA A 177 -15.50 -1.84 -12.37
C ALA A 177 -14.46 -2.88 -11.96
N GLN A 178 -13.22 -2.78 -12.44
CA GLN A 178 -12.10 -3.63 -12.02
C GLN A 178 -11.76 -3.38 -10.55
N MET A 179 -11.46 -2.14 -10.16
CA MET A 179 -11.07 -1.77 -8.80
C MET A 179 -12.11 -2.24 -7.78
N VAL A 180 -13.39 -1.91 -7.96
CA VAL A 180 -14.48 -2.34 -7.05
C VAL A 180 -14.58 -3.85 -6.95
N SER A 181 -14.43 -4.58 -8.05
CA SER A 181 -14.55 -6.05 -8.05
C SER A 181 -13.42 -6.71 -7.25
N TYR A 182 -12.20 -6.22 -7.38
CA TYR A 182 -11.03 -6.77 -6.68
C TYR A 182 -10.92 -6.26 -5.24
N GLU A 183 -11.40 -5.04 -4.96
CA GLU A 183 -11.55 -4.52 -3.61
C GLU A 183 -12.50 -5.40 -2.77
N LEU A 184 -13.61 -5.86 -3.33
CA LEU A 184 -14.50 -6.82 -2.65
C LEU A 184 -13.78 -8.13 -2.32
N ALA A 185 -13.04 -8.70 -3.26
CA ALA A 185 -12.27 -9.94 -3.01
C ALA A 185 -11.20 -9.72 -1.93
N MET A 186 -10.49 -8.59 -1.98
CA MET A 186 -9.49 -8.21 -0.99
C MET A 186 -10.12 -7.95 0.39
N GLY A 187 -11.29 -7.33 0.43
CA GLY A 187 -12.07 -7.14 1.66
C GLY A 187 -12.38 -8.46 2.37
N PHE A 188 -12.79 -9.50 1.64
CA PHE A 188 -12.99 -10.83 2.24
C PHE A 188 -11.67 -11.43 2.76
N CYS A 189 -10.55 -11.24 2.08
CA CYS A 189 -9.25 -11.66 2.59
C CYS A 189 -8.92 -10.96 3.92
N LEU A 190 -9.19 -9.66 4.03
CA LEU A 190 -8.97 -8.89 5.24
C LEU A 190 -9.88 -9.34 6.39
N ILE A 191 -11.14 -9.65 6.12
CA ILE A 191 -12.08 -10.21 7.12
C ILE A 191 -11.53 -11.53 7.68
N ILE A 192 -10.97 -12.40 6.85
CA ILE A 192 -10.38 -13.66 7.30
C ILE A 192 -9.17 -13.40 8.23
N VAL A 193 -8.28 -12.50 7.86
CA VAL A 193 -7.13 -12.13 8.71
C VAL A 193 -7.59 -11.52 10.03
N MET A 194 -8.58 -10.63 9.98
CA MET A 194 -9.19 -10.01 11.16
C MET A 194 -9.83 -11.06 12.10
N MET A 195 -10.49 -12.05 11.54
CA MET A 195 -11.09 -13.15 12.30
C MET A 195 -10.04 -13.99 13.01
N VAL A 196 -8.93 -14.30 12.34
CA VAL A 196 -7.80 -15.04 12.91
C VAL A 196 -7.07 -14.27 14.01
N SER A 197 -6.84 -12.97 13.81
CA SER A 197 -6.14 -12.13 14.78
C SER A 197 -7.04 -11.57 15.89
N ALA A 198 -8.38 -11.72 15.76
CA ALA A 198 -9.39 -11.17 16.67
C ALA A 198 -9.24 -9.63 16.92
N SER A 199 -8.58 -8.92 16.02
CA SER A 199 -8.37 -7.46 16.10
C SER A 199 -8.41 -6.80 14.72
N MET A 200 -8.86 -5.53 14.67
CA MET A 200 -8.78 -4.65 13.49
C MET A 200 -7.58 -3.71 13.56
N ASN A 201 -6.81 -3.75 14.64
CA ASN A 201 -5.62 -2.94 14.81
C ASN A 201 -4.43 -3.61 14.11
N LEU A 202 -3.82 -2.90 13.16
CA LEU A 202 -2.72 -3.45 12.37
C LEU A 202 -1.50 -3.83 13.22
N SER A 203 -1.22 -3.11 14.31
CA SER A 203 -0.13 -3.44 15.22
C SER A 203 -0.41 -4.74 15.99
N GLU A 204 -1.64 -4.94 16.45
CA GLU A 204 -2.05 -6.16 17.15
C GLU A 204 -2.07 -7.38 16.22
N ILE A 205 -2.43 -7.19 14.95
CA ILE A 205 -2.37 -8.24 13.92
C ILE A 205 -0.94 -8.74 13.75
N VAL A 206 0.06 -7.85 13.74
CA VAL A 206 1.47 -8.26 13.65
C VAL A 206 1.91 -8.98 14.94
N MET A 207 1.57 -8.43 16.11
CA MET A 207 1.93 -9.06 17.40
C MET A 207 1.25 -10.41 17.60
N GLY A 208 0.07 -10.61 17.02
CA GLY A 208 -0.62 -11.91 17.00
C GLY A 208 0.12 -12.99 16.25
N GLN A 209 0.91 -12.63 15.23
CA GLN A 209 1.72 -13.58 14.43
C GLN A 209 3.00 -14.07 15.15
N ASP A 210 3.34 -13.47 16.29
CA ASP A 210 4.46 -13.91 17.13
C ASP A 210 4.07 -15.09 18.06
N LYS A 211 2.85 -15.59 17.94
CA LYS A 211 2.30 -16.68 18.74
C LYS A 211 1.97 -17.85 17.82
N GLY A 212 2.84 -18.82 17.69
CA GLY A 212 2.55 -19.97 16.83
C GLY A 212 3.35 -21.19 17.20
N MET A 213 2.91 -22.38 16.73
CA MET A 213 3.52 -23.69 17.01
C MET A 213 5.02 -23.79 16.69
N PHE A 214 5.52 -22.97 15.78
CA PHE A 214 6.91 -23.01 15.31
C PHE A 214 7.80 -21.96 15.97
N VAL A 215 7.25 -21.03 16.77
CA VAL A 215 8.01 -20.02 17.49
C VAL A 215 8.94 -20.71 18.50
N ASP A 216 8.47 -21.71 19.24
CA ASP A 216 9.27 -22.48 20.19
C ASP A 216 10.46 -23.22 19.54
N LYS A 217 10.40 -23.45 18.22
CA LYS A 217 11.47 -24.07 17.43
C LYS A 217 12.43 -23.05 16.82
N GLY A 218 12.22 -21.76 17.04
CA GLY A 218 13.01 -20.66 16.47
C GLY A 218 12.75 -20.38 14.99
N TRP A 219 11.69 -20.95 14.40
CA TRP A 219 11.32 -20.77 12.99
C TRP A 219 10.09 -19.89 12.86
N ASN A 220 10.21 -18.62 13.24
CA ASN A 220 9.10 -17.68 13.33
C ASN A 220 8.38 -17.50 11.99
N PHE A 221 9.10 -17.54 10.86
CA PHE A 221 8.51 -17.34 9.53
C PHE A 221 7.46 -18.40 9.16
N MET A 222 7.52 -19.60 9.74
CA MET A 222 6.51 -20.65 9.52
C MET A 222 5.25 -20.46 10.37
N SER A 223 5.33 -19.68 11.44
CA SER A 223 4.19 -19.35 12.30
C SER A 223 3.36 -18.18 11.77
N TRP A 224 3.85 -17.46 10.77
CA TRP A 224 3.14 -16.31 10.22
C TRP A 224 1.92 -16.74 9.39
N ASN A 225 0.98 -15.82 9.23
CA ASN A 225 -0.30 -16.07 8.58
C ASN A 225 -0.21 -16.54 7.12
N TRP A 226 0.92 -16.31 6.43
CA TRP A 226 1.06 -16.70 5.03
C TRP A 226 0.94 -18.21 4.81
N LEU A 227 1.42 -19.04 5.73
CA LEU A 227 1.40 -20.50 5.59
C LEU A 227 -0.01 -21.09 5.81
N PRO A 228 -0.68 -20.84 6.97
CA PRO A 228 -2.03 -21.37 7.21
C PRO A 228 -3.09 -20.70 6.30
N LEU A 229 -2.88 -19.47 5.85
CA LEU A 229 -3.79 -18.73 4.97
C LEU A 229 -3.25 -18.62 3.52
N LEU A 230 -2.45 -19.58 3.06
CA LEU A 230 -1.77 -19.52 1.75
C LEU A 230 -2.72 -19.20 0.57
N PRO A 231 -3.91 -19.81 0.42
CA PRO A 231 -4.82 -19.43 -0.66
C PRO A 231 -5.27 -17.95 -0.58
N ILE A 232 -5.52 -17.46 0.63
CA ILE A 232 -5.94 -16.09 0.88
C ILE A 232 -4.80 -15.10 0.62
N PHE A 233 -3.57 -15.46 1.02
CA PHE A 233 -2.37 -14.69 0.71
C PHE A 233 -2.18 -14.51 -0.81
N VAL A 234 -2.33 -15.59 -1.59
CA VAL A 234 -2.21 -15.55 -3.06
C VAL A 234 -3.33 -14.70 -3.67
N ILE A 235 -4.58 -14.86 -3.22
CA ILE A 235 -5.70 -14.06 -3.72
C ILE A 235 -5.50 -12.58 -3.37
N TYR A 236 -5.05 -12.26 -2.15
CA TYR A 236 -4.74 -10.91 -1.73
C TYR A 236 -3.66 -10.27 -2.61
N PHE A 237 -2.58 -10.98 -2.87
CA PHE A 237 -1.49 -10.52 -3.72
C PHE A 237 -1.96 -10.25 -5.16
N ILE A 238 -2.74 -11.15 -5.75
CA ILE A 238 -3.27 -10.99 -7.12
C ILE A 238 -4.31 -9.87 -7.16
N SER A 239 -5.17 -9.75 -6.14
CA SER A 239 -6.15 -8.66 -6.05
C SER A 239 -5.47 -7.31 -5.92
N GLY A 240 -4.36 -7.23 -5.16
CA GLY A 240 -3.56 -6.03 -5.04
C GLY A 240 -2.90 -5.59 -6.37
N LEU A 241 -2.44 -6.55 -7.19
CA LEU A 241 -1.97 -6.25 -8.55
C LEU A 241 -3.09 -5.68 -9.44
N ALA A 242 -4.29 -6.21 -9.30
CA ALA A 242 -5.44 -5.76 -10.09
C ALA A 242 -5.95 -4.39 -9.63
N GLU A 243 -5.88 -4.08 -8.34
CA GLU A 243 -6.28 -2.79 -7.77
C GLU A 243 -5.33 -1.67 -8.17
N THR A 244 -4.02 -1.95 -8.21
CA THR A 244 -3.01 -1.00 -8.69
C THR A 244 -2.96 -0.88 -10.22
N ASN A 245 -3.91 -1.46 -10.95
CA ASN A 245 -3.97 -1.46 -12.42
C ASN A 245 -2.66 -1.89 -13.10
N ARG A 246 -1.86 -2.75 -12.45
CA ARG A 246 -0.58 -3.24 -12.99
C ARG A 246 -0.73 -4.50 -13.81
N HIS A 247 0.19 -4.70 -14.76
CA HIS A 247 0.27 -5.96 -15.49
C HIS A 247 0.29 -7.17 -14.53
N PRO A 248 -0.48 -8.21 -14.83
CA PRO A 248 -1.22 -8.53 -16.08
C PRO A 248 -2.62 -7.91 -16.16
N PHE A 249 -3.07 -7.12 -15.16
CA PHE A 249 -4.43 -6.56 -15.05
C PHE A 249 -4.53 -5.11 -15.55
N ASP A 250 -3.57 -4.65 -16.33
CA ASP A 250 -3.48 -3.31 -16.89
C ASP A 250 -4.40 -3.14 -18.09
N VAL A 251 -5.70 -3.09 -17.84
CA VAL A 251 -6.72 -2.86 -18.89
C VAL A 251 -7.00 -1.37 -19.06
N VAL A 252 -6.61 -0.57 -18.07
CA VAL A 252 -6.86 0.87 -18.03
C VAL A 252 -5.88 1.64 -18.91
N GLU A 253 -4.59 1.26 -18.86
CA GLU A 253 -3.52 1.88 -19.66
C GLU A 253 -3.24 1.16 -20.97
N GLY A 254 -4.09 0.21 -21.36
CA GLY A 254 -3.88 -0.60 -22.56
C GLY A 254 -3.71 0.23 -23.83
N GLU A 255 -2.47 0.65 -24.15
CA GLU A 255 -2.15 1.47 -25.32
C GLU A 255 -2.78 0.94 -26.63
N SER A 256 -2.89 -0.38 -26.75
CA SER A 256 -3.49 -1.04 -27.92
C SER A 256 -5.03 -0.97 -27.97
N GLU A 257 -5.70 -0.71 -26.84
CA GLU A 257 -7.16 -0.70 -26.75
C GLU A 257 -7.74 0.71 -26.53
N ILE A 258 -7.18 1.48 -25.60
CA ILE A 258 -7.76 2.75 -25.09
C ILE A 258 -6.71 3.88 -25.02
N VAL A 259 -5.62 3.81 -25.76
CA VAL A 259 -4.53 4.80 -25.86
C VAL A 259 -3.74 4.94 -24.55
N ALA A 260 -4.21 5.72 -23.56
CA ALA A 260 -3.61 5.87 -22.23
C ALA A 260 -4.69 5.98 -21.13
N GLY A 261 -5.82 5.35 -21.36
CA GLY A 261 -6.88 5.23 -20.36
C GLY A 261 -7.52 6.55 -19.97
N HIS A 262 -7.85 6.67 -18.67
CA HIS A 262 -8.46 7.89 -18.10
C HIS A 262 -7.49 9.08 -18.06
N MET A 263 -6.19 8.85 -18.20
CA MET A 263 -5.13 9.88 -18.13
C MET A 263 -4.80 10.51 -19.48
N VAL A 264 -5.44 10.09 -20.59
CA VAL A 264 -5.11 10.52 -21.99
C VAL A 264 -5.04 12.05 -22.11
N GLU A 265 -5.98 12.76 -21.51
CA GLU A 265 -6.10 14.22 -21.65
C GLU A 265 -5.27 14.99 -20.62
N TYR A 266 -4.67 14.29 -19.66
CA TYR A 266 -3.88 14.91 -18.59
C TYR A 266 -2.43 15.13 -19.01
N SER A 267 -1.84 16.27 -18.61
CA SER A 267 -0.45 16.61 -18.88
C SER A 267 0.23 17.25 -17.64
N GLY A 268 1.56 17.29 -17.66
CA GLY A 268 2.35 17.94 -16.64
C GLY A 268 2.12 17.34 -15.24
N MET A 269 1.93 18.21 -14.25
CA MET A 269 1.78 17.81 -12.85
C MET A 269 0.49 17.02 -12.58
N SER A 270 -0.61 17.33 -13.27
CA SER A 270 -1.88 16.60 -13.13
C SER A 270 -1.74 15.13 -13.52
N TYR A 271 -1.01 14.83 -14.57
CA TYR A 271 -0.65 13.47 -14.97
C TYR A 271 0.26 12.79 -13.94
N ALA A 272 1.25 13.54 -13.42
CA ALA A 272 2.17 13.02 -12.41
C ALA A 272 1.45 12.57 -11.13
N MET A 273 0.38 13.26 -10.72
CA MET A 273 -0.37 12.92 -9.51
C MET A 273 -1.02 11.52 -9.59
N PHE A 274 -1.53 11.12 -10.74
CA PHE A 274 -2.06 9.75 -10.95
C PHE A 274 -0.95 8.71 -10.80
N TYR A 275 0.19 8.92 -11.46
CA TYR A 275 1.33 8.00 -11.34
C TYR A 275 1.86 7.92 -9.91
N LEU A 276 1.95 9.04 -9.22
CA LEU A 276 2.38 9.07 -7.82
C LEU A 276 1.41 8.29 -6.92
N ALA A 277 0.09 8.42 -7.14
CA ALA A 277 -0.92 7.66 -6.42
C ALA A 277 -0.78 6.15 -6.68
N GLU A 278 -0.64 5.75 -7.94
CA GLU A 278 -0.48 4.35 -8.34
C GLU A 278 0.75 3.70 -7.68
N TYR A 279 1.91 4.36 -7.73
CA TYR A 279 3.11 3.84 -7.09
C TYR A 279 3.04 3.88 -5.56
N ALA A 280 2.35 4.88 -4.98
CA ALA A 280 2.10 4.91 -3.54
C ALA A 280 1.21 3.74 -3.09
N ASN A 281 0.21 3.37 -3.90
CA ASN A 281 -0.63 2.21 -3.66
C ASN A 281 0.12 0.88 -3.82
N MET A 282 1.04 0.78 -4.77
CA MET A 282 1.93 -0.39 -4.84
C MET A 282 2.70 -0.59 -3.55
N TRP A 283 3.27 0.46 -2.98
CA TRP A 283 3.92 0.41 -1.68
C TRP A 283 2.93 0.07 -0.56
N LEU A 284 1.75 0.70 -0.57
CA LEU A 284 0.71 0.47 0.45
C LEU A 284 0.25 -0.99 0.48
N ILE A 285 -0.11 -1.56 -0.66
CA ILE A 285 -0.55 -2.95 -0.75
C ILE A 285 0.58 -3.90 -0.37
N SER A 286 1.81 -3.60 -0.75
CA SER A 286 2.97 -4.42 -0.41
C SER A 286 3.27 -4.41 1.09
N ILE A 287 3.19 -3.25 1.76
CA ILE A 287 3.38 -3.18 3.21
C ILE A 287 2.23 -3.85 3.96
N LEU A 288 0.99 -3.71 3.47
CA LEU A 288 -0.16 -4.42 4.04
C LEU A 288 -0.03 -5.94 3.88
N CYS A 289 0.41 -6.41 2.72
CA CYS A 289 0.72 -7.81 2.51
C CYS A 289 1.75 -8.32 3.54
N THR A 290 2.76 -7.50 3.84
CA THR A 290 3.80 -7.81 4.82
C THR A 290 3.25 -7.82 6.25
N VAL A 291 2.44 -6.84 6.62
CA VAL A 291 1.84 -6.69 7.94
C VAL A 291 0.82 -7.80 8.23
N LEU A 292 -0.02 -8.14 7.25
CA LEU A 292 -1.11 -9.10 7.42
C LEU A 292 -0.67 -10.55 7.34
N PHE A 293 0.31 -10.86 6.49
CA PHE A 293 0.69 -12.25 6.18
C PHE A 293 2.13 -12.60 6.52
N LEU A 294 3.08 -11.68 6.40
CA LEU A 294 4.51 -11.95 6.52
C LEU A 294 5.12 -11.49 7.86
N GLY A 295 4.30 -11.31 8.89
CA GLY A 295 4.75 -10.97 10.24
C GLY A 295 5.32 -9.55 10.39
N GLY A 296 5.04 -8.61 9.46
CA GLY A 296 5.43 -7.21 9.60
C GLY A 296 6.92 -7.04 9.94
N TRP A 297 7.19 -6.38 11.07
CA TRP A 297 8.55 -6.12 11.58
C TRP A 297 9.18 -7.28 12.36
N LEU A 298 8.49 -8.42 12.54
CA LEU A 298 9.02 -9.57 13.24
C LEU A 298 10.20 -10.20 12.51
N SER A 299 11.19 -10.68 13.26
CA SER A 299 12.34 -11.40 12.70
C SER A 299 11.91 -12.77 12.14
N PRO A 300 12.43 -13.23 10.99
CA PRO A 300 12.05 -14.51 10.41
C PRO A 300 12.55 -15.72 11.20
N ILE A 301 13.67 -15.58 11.89
CA ILE A 301 14.32 -16.64 12.67
C ILE A 301 14.68 -16.08 14.05
N ASP A 302 14.37 -16.80 15.11
CA ASP A 302 14.78 -16.44 16.45
C ASP A 302 16.25 -16.81 16.70
N ASN A 303 17.14 -15.92 16.27
CA ASN A 303 18.57 -16.03 16.47
C ASN A 303 19.13 -14.68 16.95
N ALA A 304 20.16 -14.70 17.78
CA ALA A 304 20.79 -13.49 18.31
C ALA A 304 21.22 -12.48 17.23
N VAL A 305 21.67 -12.97 16.06
CA VAL A 305 22.08 -12.13 14.93
C VAL A 305 20.86 -11.46 14.27
N PHE A 306 19.75 -12.21 14.07
CA PHE A 306 18.52 -11.68 13.43
C PHE A 306 17.77 -10.74 14.37
N ASN A 307 17.78 -11.00 15.67
CA ASN A 307 17.14 -10.15 16.67
C ASN A 307 17.94 -8.87 16.96
N ALA A 308 19.21 -8.81 16.60
CA ALA A 308 20.02 -7.59 16.67
C ALA A 308 19.60 -6.55 15.58
N VAL A 309 18.94 -6.99 14.50
CA VAL A 309 18.49 -6.11 13.43
C VAL A 309 17.20 -5.41 13.85
N PRO A 310 17.12 -4.06 13.77
CA PRO A 310 15.90 -3.32 14.09
C PRO A 310 14.70 -3.77 13.25
N GLY A 311 13.52 -3.89 13.87
CA GLY A 311 12.31 -4.41 13.22
C GLY A 311 11.88 -3.64 11.97
N TRP A 312 12.08 -2.31 11.91
CA TRP A 312 11.77 -1.51 10.72
C TRP A 312 12.59 -1.91 9.48
N ILE A 313 13.79 -2.47 9.65
CA ILE A 313 14.60 -3.02 8.54
C ILE A 313 13.94 -4.28 7.99
N TRP A 314 13.46 -5.18 8.87
CA TRP A 314 12.74 -6.37 8.45
C TRP A 314 11.46 -6.04 7.71
N LEU A 315 10.70 -5.08 8.20
CA LEU A 315 9.52 -4.58 7.51
C LEU A 315 9.86 -4.05 6.12
N GLY A 316 10.89 -3.21 6.02
CA GLY A 316 11.35 -2.63 4.76
C GLY A 316 11.83 -3.70 3.76
N LEU A 317 12.61 -4.68 4.20
CA LEU A 317 13.12 -5.78 3.37
C LEU A 317 11.99 -6.65 2.80
N LYS A 318 11.03 -7.05 3.66
CA LYS A 318 9.89 -7.86 3.25
C LYS A 318 8.99 -7.09 2.28
N THR A 319 8.70 -5.83 2.59
CA THR A 319 7.89 -4.96 1.71
C THR A 319 8.58 -4.78 0.35
N PHE A 320 9.88 -4.53 0.35
CA PHE A 320 10.66 -4.40 -0.89
C PHE A 320 10.67 -5.69 -1.72
N ALA A 321 10.71 -6.86 -1.07
CA ALA A 321 10.58 -8.14 -1.75
C ALA A 321 9.22 -8.29 -2.43
N VAL A 322 8.11 -7.95 -1.73
CA VAL A 322 6.75 -8.00 -2.30
C VAL A 322 6.60 -7.03 -3.47
N VAL A 323 7.08 -5.79 -3.35
CA VAL A 323 7.10 -4.81 -4.47
C VAL A 323 7.90 -5.34 -5.66
N THR A 324 9.05 -5.97 -5.40
CA THR A 324 9.87 -6.58 -6.45
C THR A 324 9.14 -7.73 -7.14
N MET A 325 8.35 -8.52 -6.40
CA MET A 325 7.48 -9.55 -6.99
C MET A 325 6.41 -8.94 -7.91
N PHE A 326 5.82 -7.78 -7.56
CA PHE A 326 4.88 -7.08 -8.44
C PHE A 326 5.52 -6.71 -9.78
N ILE A 327 6.74 -6.18 -9.75
CA ILE A 327 7.49 -5.82 -10.96
C ILE A 327 7.89 -7.08 -11.75
N TRP A 328 8.28 -8.15 -11.06
CA TRP A 328 8.62 -9.43 -11.71
C TRP A 328 7.42 -10.04 -12.44
N VAL A 329 6.24 -10.04 -11.82
CA VAL A 329 4.99 -10.48 -12.46
C VAL A 329 4.69 -9.64 -13.71
N ARG A 330 4.87 -8.32 -13.63
CA ARG A 330 4.72 -7.42 -14.79
C ARG A 330 5.63 -7.81 -15.96
N ALA A 331 6.84 -8.25 -15.69
CA ALA A 331 7.83 -8.60 -16.71
C ALA A 331 7.62 -9.99 -17.31
N THR A 332 6.87 -10.88 -16.65
CA THR A 332 6.76 -12.30 -17.02
C THR A 332 5.41 -12.68 -17.61
N PHE A 333 4.31 -12.10 -17.12
CA PHE A 333 2.97 -12.48 -17.54
C PHE A 333 2.43 -11.59 -18.66
N PRO A 334 1.73 -12.18 -19.66
CA PRO A 334 1.01 -11.40 -20.67
C PRO A 334 -0.21 -10.71 -20.07
N ARG A 335 -0.71 -9.66 -20.72
CA ARG A 335 -1.92 -8.94 -20.33
C ARG A 335 -3.16 -9.82 -20.49
N TYR A 336 -4.05 -9.78 -19.51
CA TYR A 336 -5.37 -10.39 -19.58
C TYR A 336 -6.38 -9.46 -20.27
N ARG A 337 -7.37 -10.07 -20.89
CA ARG A 337 -8.50 -9.34 -21.46
C ARG A 337 -9.50 -8.98 -20.36
N TYR A 338 -10.23 -7.87 -20.55
CA TYR A 338 -11.18 -7.35 -19.56
C TYR A 338 -12.21 -8.39 -19.06
N ASP A 339 -12.81 -9.16 -19.99
CA ASP A 339 -13.76 -10.23 -19.65
C ASP A 339 -13.15 -11.35 -18.81
N GLN A 340 -11.88 -11.69 -19.03
CA GLN A 340 -11.15 -12.68 -18.23
C GLN A 340 -10.88 -12.15 -16.82
N ILE A 341 -10.50 -10.88 -16.69
CA ILE A 341 -10.28 -10.22 -15.41
C ILE A 341 -11.55 -10.20 -14.58
N MET A 342 -12.67 -9.77 -15.15
CA MET A 342 -13.96 -9.74 -14.45
C MET A 342 -14.43 -11.15 -14.08
N ARG A 343 -14.21 -12.15 -14.94
CA ARG A 343 -14.53 -13.55 -14.63
C ARG A 343 -13.68 -14.10 -13.47
N LEU A 344 -12.40 -13.78 -13.43
CA LEU A 344 -11.48 -14.19 -12.36
C LEU A 344 -11.94 -13.62 -11.01
N GLY A 345 -12.25 -12.33 -10.92
CA GLY A 345 -12.74 -11.69 -9.70
C GLY A 345 -14.06 -12.30 -9.22
N TRP A 346 -15.09 -12.25 -10.06
CA TRP A 346 -16.46 -12.63 -9.65
C TRP A 346 -16.69 -14.14 -9.54
N LYS A 347 -16.14 -14.94 -10.46
CA LYS A 347 -16.42 -16.40 -10.51
C LYS A 347 -15.42 -17.25 -9.75
N ILE A 348 -14.24 -16.72 -9.44
CA ILE A 348 -13.19 -17.49 -8.78
C ILE A 348 -12.85 -16.87 -7.42
N PHE A 349 -12.40 -15.62 -7.36
CA PHE A 349 -11.88 -15.05 -6.13
C PHE A 349 -12.95 -14.86 -5.06
N ILE A 350 -14.08 -14.24 -5.39
CA ILE A 350 -15.15 -14.02 -4.41
C ILE A 350 -15.71 -15.35 -3.87
N PRO A 351 -16.08 -16.36 -4.69
CA PRO A 351 -16.54 -17.63 -4.15
C PRO A 351 -15.49 -18.38 -3.33
N VAL A 352 -14.23 -18.36 -3.76
CA VAL A 352 -13.13 -19.04 -3.02
C VAL A 352 -12.88 -18.37 -1.68
N THR A 353 -12.86 -17.02 -1.61
CA THR A 353 -12.67 -16.30 -0.35
C THR A 353 -13.83 -16.51 0.61
N LEU A 354 -15.07 -16.51 0.12
CA LEU A 354 -16.25 -16.83 0.94
C LEU A 354 -16.23 -18.26 1.49
N LEU A 355 -15.88 -19.23 0.65
CA LEU A 355 -15.74 -20.61 1.08
C LEU A 355 -14.64 -20.73 2.12
N TRP A 356 -13.48 -20.09 1.89
CA TRP A 356 -12.35 -20.13 2.82
C TRP A 356 -12.66 -19.45 4.15
N LEU A 357 -13.46 -18.39 4.14
CA LEU A 357 -13.96 -17.75 5.35
C LEU A 357 -14.72 -18.75 6.23
N VAL A 358 -15.62 -19.53 5.64
CA VAL A 358 -16.38 -20.56 6.37
C VAL A 358 -15.42 -21.67 6.89
N VAL A 359 -14.46 -22.10 6.07
CA VAL A 359 -13.46 -23.12 6.46
C VAL A 359 -12.67 -22.65 7.68
N ILE A 360 -12.17 -21.41 7.67
CA ILE A 360 -11.40 -20.86 8.79
C ILE A 360 -12.29 -20.69 10.04
N ALA A 361 -13.53 -20.22 9.87
CA ALA A 361 -14.46 -20.09 10.98
C ALA A 361 -14.72 -21.42 11.70
N VAL A 362 -14.87 -22.50 10.93
CA VAL A 362 -15.02 -23.86 11.49
C VAL A 362 -13.71 -24.34 12.10
N TRP A 363 -12.57 -24.11 11.43
CA TRP A 363 -11.26 -24.55 11.93
C TRP A 363 -10.91 -23.89 13.28
N MET A 364 -11.19 -22.62 13.46
CA MET A 364 -10.96 -21.91 14.72
C MET A 364 -11.77 -22.48 15.90
N GLN A 365 -12.89 -23.16 15.65
CA GLN A 365 -13.70 -23.83 16.70
C GLN A 365 -13.24 -25.24 17.02
N THR A 366 -12.32 -25.81 16.23
CA THR A 366 -11.79 -27.15 16.47
C THR A 366 -10.64 -27.10 17.49
N PRO A 367 -10.36 -28.22 18.23
CA PRO A 367 -9.21 -28.30 19.14
C PRO A 367 -7.85 -28.21 18.41
N TRP A 368 -7.84 -28.21 17.10
CA TRP A 368 -6.67 -28.11 16.23
C TRP A 368 -6.38 -26.68 15.78
N ASN A 369 -6.91 -25.72 16.54
CA ASN A 369 -6.68 -24.32 16.30
C ASN A 369 -5.19 -23.97 16.50
N ILE A 370 -4.56 -23.40 15.47
CA ILE A 370 -3.13 -23.05 15.45
C ILE A 370 -2.88 -21.68 16.11
N TRP A 371 -3.92 -20.86 16.22
CA TRP A 371 -3.84 -19.47 16.68
C TRP A 371 -4.17 -19.29 18.18
N ASN A 372 -4.47 -20.35 18.92
CA ASN A 372 -4.73 -20.31 20.36
C ASN A 372 -3.44 -20.42 21.17
#